data_617faf9d438dd0263097021548e23992
#
_entry.id   617faf9d438dd0263097021548e23992
#
_cell.length_a   1.000
_cell.length_b   1.000
_cell.length_c   1.000
_cell.angle_alpha   90.00
_cell.angle_beta   90.00
_cell.angle_gamma   90.00
#
_symmetry.space_group_name_H-M   'P 1'
#
loop_
_entity.id
_entity.type
_entity.pdbx_description
1 polymer ?
#
loop_
_entity_poly.entity_id
_entity_poly.type
_entity_poly.pdbx_seq_one_letter_code
_entity_poly.pdbx_strand_id
1 'polypeptide(L)' 'MMKKQEIKKCVGEIIDELCNRNGFDDWWYNLDDEVEKEITDKLEEIVERRFNKMK' A
#
# COMPACT_ATOMS: atom_id res chain seq x y z
N MET A 1 10.66 -14.86 -5.88
CA MET A 1 9.42 -14.60 -5.14
C MET A 1 9.66 -13.52 -4.10
N MET A 2 8.78 -12.56 -4.03
CA MET A 2 8.92 -11.46 -3.09
C MET A 2 8.46 -11.87 -1.70
N LYS A 3 9.24 -11.55 -0.70
CA LYS A 3 8.87 -11.84 0.67
C LYS A 3 7.78 -10.89 1.15
N LYS A 4 6.98 -11.34 2.11
CA LYS A 4 5.88 -10.54 2.62
C LYS A 4 6.35 -9.20 3.17
N GLN A 5 7.51 -9.18 3.83
CA GLN A 5 8.09 -7.95 4.36
C GLN A 5 8.44 -6.96 3.26
N GLU A 6 8.93 -7.47 2.12
CA GLU A 6 9.27 -6.62 0.99
C GLU A 6 8.01 -6.03 0.35
N ILE A 7 6.95 -6.83 0.31
CA ILE A 7 5.65 -6.36 -0.21
C ILE A 7 5.13 -5.23 0.66
N LYS A 8 5.17 -5.39 1.97
CA LYS A 8 4.74 -4.37 2.91
C LYS A 8 5.55 -3.09 2.78
N LYS A 9 6.85 -3.25 2.60
CA LYS A 9 7.75 -2.12 2.42
C LYS A 9 7.44 -1.36 1.15
N CYS A 10 7.19 -2.10 0.08
CA CYS A 10 6.83 -1.52 -1.22
C CYS A 10 5.54 -0.71 -1.12
N VAL A 11 4.52 -1.28 -0.49
CA VAL A 11 3.24 -0.60 -0.30
C VAL A 11 3.42 0.64 0.57
N GLY A 12 4.23 0.52 1.63
CA GLY A 12 4.52 1.65 2.51
C GLY A 12 5.15 2.81 1.76
N GLU A 13 6.08 2.52 0.85
CA GLU A 13 6.73 3.55 0.04
C GLU A 13 5.73 4.22 -0.92
N ILE A 14 4.82 3.43 -1.49
CA ILE A 14 3.79 3.97 -2.36
C ILE A 14 2.91 4.94 -1.59
N ILE A 15 2.48 4.55 -0.41
CA ILE A 15 1.62 5.38 0.42
C ILE A 15 2.36 6.65 0.86
N ASP A 16 3.63 6.51 1.24
CA ASP A 16 4.45 7.68 1.61
C ASP A 16 4.56 8.67 0.46
N GLU A 17 4.79 8.18 -0.74
CA GLU A 17 4.89 9.05 -1.91
C GLU A 17 3.58 9.80 -2.16
N LEU A 18 2.46 9.09 -2.01
CA LEU A 18 1.15 9.71 -2.17
C LEU A 18 0.89 10.74 -1.07
N CYS A 19 1.34 10.46 0.14
CA CYS A 19 1.16 11.39 1.28
C CYS A 19 1.97 12.67 1.11
N ASN A 20 2.96 12.68 0.22
CA ASN A 20 3.69 13.90 -0.11
C ASN A 20 2.88 14.83 -1.01
N ARG A 21 1.75 14.38 -1.51
CA ARG A 21 0.88 15.18 -2.37
C ARG A 21 -0.16 15.91 -1.53
N ASN A 22 -0.42 17.16 -1.89
CA ASN A 22 -1.40 17.97 -1.17
C ASN A 22 -2.80 17.34 -1.30
N GLY A 23 -3.47 17.20 -0.18
CA GLY A 23 -4.83 16.68 -0.13
C GLY A 23 -4.91 15.18 0.12
N PHE A 24 -3.97 14.42 -0.39
CA PHE A 24 -3.99 12.96 -0.16
C PHE A 24 -3.68 12.63 1.30
N ASP A 25 -2.68 13.29 1.88
CA ASP A 25 -2.31 13.03 3.26
C ASP A 25 -3.46 13.34 4.20
N ASP A 26 -4.18 14.44 3.98
CA ASP A 26 -5.34 14.78 4.79
C ASP A 26 -6.41 13.71 4.67
N TRP A 27 -6.67 13.25 3.47
CA TRP A 27 -7.66 12.20 3.21
C TRP A 27 -7.24 10.90 3.89
N TRP A 28 -5.98 10.51 3.75
CA TRP A 28 -5.45 9.26 4.30
C TRP A 28 -5.53 9.25 5.82
N TYR A 29 -5.09 10.33 6.46
CA TYR A 29 -5.05 10.39 7.92
C TYR A 29 -6.44 10.54 8.55
N ASN A 30 -7.44 10.89 7.77
CA ASN A 30 -8.82 10.98 8.26
C ASN A 30 -9.61 9.69 8.09
N LEU A 31 -9.00 8.67 7.50
CA LEU A 31 -9.64 7.37 7.34
C LEU A 31 -9.70 6.62 8.67
N ASP A 32 -10.75 5.83 8.84
CA ASP A 32 -10.81 4.89 9.95
C ASP A 32 -9.70 3.85 9.82
N ASP A 33 -9.20 3.36 10.95
CA ASP A 33 -8.14 2.36 10.95
C ASP A 33 -8.51 1.13 10.14
N GLU A 34 -9.76 0.72 10.20
CA GLU A 34 -10.25 -0.44 9.45
C GLU A 34 -10.17 -0.20 7.95
N VAL A 35 -10.56 0.99 7.50
CA VAL A 35 -10.53 1.34 6.08
C VAL A 35 -9.09 1.44 5.61
N GLU A 36 -8.25 2.06 6.41
CA GLU A 36 -6.83 2.21 6.11
C GLU A 36 -6.17 0.84 5.95
N LYS A 37 -6.45 -0.06 6.87
CA LYS A 37 -5.92 -1.42 6.81
C LYS A 37 -6.43 -2.16 5.59
N GLU A 38 -7.71 -2.01 5.27
CA GLU A 38 -8.29 -2.66 4.10
C GLU A 38 -7.62 -2.20 2.82
N ILE A 39 -7.37 -0.91 2.70
CA ILE A 39 -6.68 -0.36 1.53
C ILE A 39 -5.26 -0.91 1.44
N THR A 40 -4.55 -0.93 2.57
CA THR A 40 -3.20 -1.44 2.63
C THR A 40 -3.15 -2.91 2.21
N ASP A 41 -4.07 -3.71 2.73
CA ASP A 41 -4.14 -5.13 2.40
C ASP A 41 -4.40 -5.34 0.90
N LYS A 42 -5.28 -4.55 0.32
CA LYS A 42 -5.58 -4.64 -1.10
C LYS A 42 -4.37 -4.27 -1.95
N LEU A 43 -3.64 -3.24 -1.55
CA LEU A 43 -2.44 -2.85 -2.27
C LEU A 43 -1.38 -3.94 -2.20
N GLU A 44 -1.22 -4.56 -1.04
CA GLU A 44 -0.28 -5.68 -0.87
C GLU A 44 -0.67 -6.84 -1.77
N GLU A 45 -1.95 -7.14 -1.84
CA GLU A 45 -2.46 -8.21 -2.68
C GLU A 45 -2.16 -7.94 -4.16
N ILE A 46 -2.36 -6.73 -4.60
CA ILE A 46 -2.08 -6.35 -5.99
C ILE A 46 -0.59 -6.50 -6.30
N VAL A 47 0.26 -6.02 -5.43
CA VAL A 47 1.71 -6.11 -5.61
C VAL A 47 2.13 -7.58 -5.69
N GLU A 48 1.65 -8.39 -4.75
CA GLU A 48 1.99 -9.81 -4.70
C GLU A 48 1.55 -10.52 -5.97
N ARG A 49 0.33 -10.27 -6.42
CA ARG A 49 -0.20 -10.90 -7.62
C ARG A 49 0.61 -10.56 -8.85
N ARG A 50 1.02 -9.30 -8.96
CA ARG A 50 1.81 -8.85 -10.10
C ARG A 50 3.18 -9.53 -10.13
N PHE A 51 3.82 -9.62 -9.01
CA PHE A 51 5.13 -10.26 -8.93
C PHE A 51 5.04 -11.75 -9.22
N ASN A 52 4.00 -12.40 -8.75
CA ASN A 52 3.81 -13.82 -9.02
C ASN A 52 3.56 -14.09 -10.50
N LYS A 53 2.93 -13.16 -11.20
CA LYS A 53 2.66 -13.31 -12.63
C LYS A 53 3.89 -13.10 -13.49
N MET A 54 4.88 -12.42 -12.99
CA MET A 54 6.08 -12.10 -13.74
C MET A 54 7.06 -13.27 -13.85
N LYS A 55 6.74 -14.37 -13.24
CA LYS A 55 7.58 -15.56 -13.31
C LYS A 55 7.24 -16.42 -14.56
#